data_2659ad38d86bf9e21b18c20f680e8194
#
_entry.id   2659ad38d86bf9e21b18c20f680e8194
#
_cell.length_a   1.000
_cell.length_b   1.000
_cell.length_c   1.000
_cell.angle_alpha   90.00
_cell.angle_beta   90.00
_cell.angle_gamma   90.00
#
_symmetry.space_group_name_H-M   'P 1'
#
loop_
_entity.id
_entity.type
_entity.pdbx_description
1 polymer ?
#
loop_
_entity_poly.entity_id
_entity_poly.type
_entity_poly.pdbx_seq_one_letter_code
_entity_poly.pdbx_strand_id
1 'polypeptide(L)'
;IEFIEKCLGSKINDDFTDFYNDIKNAMAENKFEEAKDSLMEFISKNSDDIKGICFYLECLIELKQFEEVEAFIDSLDEDLKKKDEIKQVLKKMEIVKNNLSGPDVNELLGKLESEPANIDLVLELSDKYFSIKEYELGMDLLLKNYPKNKDKVKNKMVEFFSVLGNTDQVTINYRKKLSQIMFS
;
A
#
# COMPACT_ATOMS: atom_id res chain seq x y z
N ILE A 1 9.87 39.61 2.31
CA ILE A 1 10.39 38.46 1.55
C ILE A 1 9.79 37.18 2.12
N GLU A 2 9.90 36.91 3.43
CA GLU A 2 9.39 35.72 4.12
C GLU A 2 7.87 35.50 3.96
N PHE A 3 7.08 36.56 3.86
CA PHE A 3 5.63 36.47 3.63
C PHE A 3 5.28 36.07 2.18
N ILE A 4 6.10 36.48 1.22
CA ILE A 4 5.91 36.14 -0.20
C ILE A 4 6.31 34.68 -0.45
N GLU A 5 7.36 34.20 0.19
CA GLU A 5 7.78 32.78 0.13
C GLU A 5 6.73 31.84 0.75
N LYS A 6 6.08 32.26 1.85
CA LYS A 6 5.00 31.51 2.47
C LYS A 6 3.72 31.47 1.63
N CYS A 7 3.42 32.55 0.90
CA CYS A 7 2.32 32.60 -0.05
C CYS A 7 2.58 31.81 -1.33
N LEU A 8 3.83 31.76 -1.80
CA LEU A 8 4.24 30.93 -2.94
C LEU A 8 4.22 29.44 -2.58
N GLY A 9 4.67 29.04 -1.39
CA GLY A 9 4.62 27.66 -0.92
C GLY A 9 3.19 27.13 -0.74
N SER A 10 2.23 27.98 -0.30
CA SER A 10 0.83 27.58 -0.20
C SER A 10 0.11 27.52 -1.56
N LYS A 11 0.55 28.32 -2.54
CA LYS A 11 -0.01 28.28 -3.91
C LYS A 11 0.49 27.08 -4.73
N ILE A 12 1.71 26.62 -4.47
CA ILE A 12 2.28 25.46 -5.20
C ILE A 12 1.53 24.18 -4.84
N ASN A 13 1.00 24.03 -3.62
CA ASN A 13 0.23 22.85 -3.22
C ASN A 13 -1.20 22.81 -3.79
N ASP A 14 -1.81 23.95 -4.12
CA ASP A 14 -3.13 23.99 -4.77
C ASP A 14 -3.06 23.71 -6.29
N ASP A 15 -1.92 23.99 -6.91
CA ASP A 15 -1.76 23.94 -8.39
C ASP A 15 -1.75 22.51 -8.95
N PHE A 16 -1.46 21.48 -8.13
CA PHE A 16 -1.39 20.09 -8.58
C PHE A 16 -2.61 19.23 -8.21
N THR A 17 -3.63 19.81 -7.61
CA THR A 17 -4.82 19.07 -7.16
C THR A 17 -5.53 18.41 -8.34
N ASP A 18 -5.74 19.13 -9.42
CA ASP A 18 -6.40 18.63 -10.62
C ASP A 18 -5.57 17.52 -11.28
N PHE A 19 -4.26 17.73 -11.42
CA PHE A 19 -3.34 16.70 -11.90
C PHE A 19 -3.45 15.39 -11.11
N TYR A 20 -3.41 15.46 -9.78
CA TYR A 20 -3.54 14.26 -8.95
C TYR A 20 -4.92 13.62 -8.99
N ASN A 21 -5.97 14.40 -9.24
CA ASN A 21 -7.30 13.84 -9.47
C ASN A 21 -7.36 13.07 -10.79
N ASP A 22 -6.75 13.59 -11.84
CA ASP A 22 -6.65 12.91 -13.15
C ASP A 22 -5.84 11.62 -13.02
N ILE A 23 -4.71 11.64 -12.33
CA ILE A 23 -3.91 10.43 -12.04
C ILE A 23 -4.74 9.39 -11.29
N LYS A 24 -5.46 9.78 -10.23
CA LYS A 24 -6.31 8.85 -9.47
C LYS A 24 -7.43 8.25 -10.33
N ASN A 25 -8.03 9.06 -11.20
CA ASN A 25 -9.06 8.59 -12.11
C ASN A 25 -8.50 7.57 -13.11
N ALA A 26 -7.34 7.86 -13.70
CA ALA A 26 -6.66 6.94 -14.61
C ALA A 26 -6.31 5.61 -13.90
N MET A 27 -5.78 5.68 -12.68
CA MET A 27 -5.49 4.47 -11.88
C MET A 27 -6.75 3.68 -11.54
N ALA A 28 -7.86 4.35 -11.20
CA ALA A 28 -9.15 3.71 -10.93
C ALA A 28 -9.74 3.01 -12.17
N GLU A 29 -9.44 3.53 -13.36
CA GLU A 29 -9.79 2.93 -14.65
C GLU A 29 -8.77 1.85 -15.11
N ASN A 30 -7.79 1.49 -14.27
CA ASN A 30 -6.67 0.58 -14.60
C ASN A 30 -5.77 1.05 -15.77
N LYS A 31 -5.74 2.35 -16.07
CA LYS A 31 -4.86 2.95 -17.07
C LYS A 31 -3.49 3.29 -16.48
N PHE A 32 -2.82 2.27 -15.94
CA PHE A 32 -1.56 2.47 -15.19
C PHE A 32 -0.40 2.94 -16.08
N GLU A 33 -0.34 2.53 -17.36
CA GLU A 33 0.70 3.01 -18.28
C GLU A 33 0.55 4.51 -18.55
N GLU A 34 -0.67 4.99 -18.84
CA GLU A 34 -0.94 6.40 -19.08
C GLU A 34 -0.63 7.25 -17.83
N ALA A 35 -1.04 6.77 -16.66
CA ALA A 35 -0.74 7.42 -15.38
C ALA A 35 0.77 7.47 -15.11
N LYS A 36 1.49 6.37 -15.37
CA LYS A 36 2.93 6.26 -15.22
C LYS A 36 3.67 7.29 -16.08
N ASP A 37 3.33 7.37 -17.37
CA ASP A 37 3.98 8.29 -18.30
C ASP A 37 3.76 9.76 -17.90
N SER A 38 2.52 10.11 -17.52
CA SER A 38 2.18 11.46 -17.02
C SER A 38 2.93 11.80 -15.73
N LEU A 39 3.06 10.83 -14.81
CA LEU A 39 3.80 10.98 -13.55
C LEU A 39 5.30 11.11 -13.79
N MET A 40 5.88 10.38 -14.74
CA MET A 40 7.29 10.49 -15.10
C MET A 40 7.63 11.88 -15.61
N GLU A 41 6.79 12.45 -16.51
CA GLU A 41 6.95 13.83 -16.96
C GLU A 41 6.85 14.84 -15.79
N PHE A 42 5.87 14.63 -14.90
CA PHE A 42 5.67 15.48 -13.72
C PHE A 42 6.86 15.45 -12.77
N ILE A 43 7.34 14.26 -12.41
CA ILE A 43 8.47 14.06 -11.48
C ILE A 43 9.78 14.63 -12.08
N SER A 44 9.95 14.58 -13.40
CA SER A 44 11.13 15.18 -14.05
C SER A 44 11.27 16.68 -13.80
N LYS A 45 10.15 17.37 -13.50
CA LYS A 45 10.08 18.81 -13.20
C LYS A 45 9.94 19.09 -11.69
N ASN A 46 9.52 18.08 -10.91
CA ASN A 46 9.21 18.17 -9.48
C ASN A 46 9.83 16.95 -8.74
N SER A 47 11.14 16.84 -8.78
CA SER A 47 11.88 15.65 -8.33
C SER A 47 11.81 15.36 -6.84
N ASP A 48 11.33 16.29 -6.02
CA ASP A 48 11.14 16.18 -4.58
C ASP A 48 9.66 15.99 -4.16
N ASP A 49 8.75 15.91 -5.13
CA ASP A 49 7.34 15.69 -4.84
C ASP A 49 7.07 14.22 -4.46
N ILE A 50 7.01 13.97 -3.17
CA ILE A 50 6.79 12.64 -2.58
C ILE A 50 5.52 11.98 -3.08
N LYS A 51 4.45 12.75 -3.25
CA LYS A 51 3.15 12.22 -3.67
C LYS A 51 3.19 11.72 -5.10
N GLY A 52 3.80 12.49 -6.01
CA GLY A 52 4.02 12.07 -7.40
C GLY A 52 4.90 10.82 -7.48
N ILE A 53 6.00 10.81 -6.72
CA ILE A 53 6.89 9.64 -6.61
C ILE A 53 6.13 8.40 -6.15
N CYS A 54 5.32 8.50 -5.08
CA CYS A 54 4.54 7.36 -4.60
C CYS A 54 3.53 6.84 -5.62
N PHE A 55 2.79 7.71 -6.32
CA PHE A 55 1.87 7.30 -7.37
C PHE A 55 2.60 6.65 -8.55
N TYR A 56 3.77 7.16 -8.93
CA TYR A 56 4.59 6.55 -9.97
C TYR A 56 5.02 5.13 -9.60
N LEU A 57 5.56 4.95 -8.39
CA LEU A 57 5.93 3.64 -7.88
C LEU A 57 4.73 2.69 -7.76
N GLU A 58 3.56 3.21 -7.36
CA GLU A 58 2.33 2.42 -7.33
C GLU A 58 1.92 1.94 -8.72
N CYS A 59 2.02 2.79 -9.76
CA CYS A 59 1.76 2.38 -11.14
C CYS A 59 2.72 1.25 -11.57
N LEU A 60 4.01 1.36 -11.27
CA LEU A 60 4.99 0.31 -11.57
C LEU A 60 4.66 -1.01 -10.86
N ILE A 61 4.22 -0.97 -9.61
CA ILE A 61 3.81 -2.16 -8.85
C ILE A 61 2.58 -2.83 -9.48
N GLU A 62 1.57 -2.05 -9.88
CA GLU A 62 0.37 -2.59 -10.54
C GLU A 62 0.70 -3.21 -11.92
N LEU A 63 1.67 -2.63 -12.63
CA LEU A 63 2.22 -3.15 -13.87
C LEU A 63 3.20 -4.31 -13.67
N LYS A 64 3.54 -4.66 -12.43
CA LYS A 64 4.51 -5.71 -12.04
C LYS A 64 5.94 -5.44 -12.53
N GLN A 65 6.28 -4.18 -12.74
CA GLN A 65 7.61 -3.71 -13.18
C GLN A 65 8.54 -3.51 -11.96
N PHE A 66 8.79 -4.57 -11.18
CA PHE A 66 9.49 -4.49 -9.89
C PHE A 66 10.94 -4.08 -10.02
N GLU A 67 11.64 -4.50 -11.08
CA GLU A 67 13.02 -4.09 -11.34
C GLU A 67 13.09 -2.57 -11.58
N GLU A 68 12.07 -1.98 -12.23
CA GLU A 68 12.00 -0.54 -12.42
C GLU A 68 11.73 0.20 -11.10
N VAL A 69 10.90 -0.38 -10.21
CA VAL A 69 10.70 0.16 -8.85
C VAL A 69 12.03 0.22 -8.10
N GLU A 70 12.77 -0.90 -8.08
CA GLU A 70 14.06 -0.99 -7.38
C GLU A 70 15.07 0.02 -7.96
N ALA A 71 15.21 0.07 -9.29
CA ALA A 71 16.11 1.02 -9.96
C ALA A 71 15.73 2.49 -9.71
N PHE A 72 14.43 2.81 -9.71
CA PHE A 72 13.99 4.17 -9.43
C PHE A 72 14.26 4.57 -7.98
N ILE A 73 13.98 3.69 -7.02
CA ILE A 73 14.30 3.91 -5.60
C ILE A 73 15.81 4.13 -5.42
N ASP A 74 16.66 3.32 -6.07
CA ASP A 74 18.10 3.48 -5.98
C ASP A 74 18.59 4.85 -6.49
N SER A 75 17.87 5.44 -7.44
CA SER A 75 18.18 6.77 -7.98
C SER A 75 17.73 7.94 -7.11
N LEU A 76 16.86 7.71 -6.11
CA LEU A 76 16.38 8.76 -5.22
C LEU A 76 17.46 9.20 -4.23
N ASP A 77 17.36 10.46 -3.78
CA ASP A 77 18.17 10.96 -2.68
C ASP A 77 17.91 10.22 -1.37
N GLU A 78 18.93 10.07 -0.55
CA GLU A 78 18.87 9.35 0.72
C GLU A 78 17.81 9.89 1.70
N ASP A 79 17.47 11.16 1.63
CA ASP A 79 16.43 11.76 2.47
C ASP A 79 15.02 11.40 1.98
N LEU A 80 14.83 11.25 0.67
CA LEU A 80 13.58 10.75 0.08
C LEU A 80 13.36 9.28 0.41
N LYS A 81 14.40 8.44 0.29
CA LYS A 81 14.35 7.01 0.65
C LYS A 81 13.90 6.76 2.09
N LYS A 82 14.22 7.67 3.01
CA LYS A 82 13.85 7.56 4.44
C LYS A 82 12.42 7.96 4.75
N LYS A 83 11.70 8.56 3.81
CA LYS A 83 10.30 8.97 4.00
C LYS A 83 9.40 7.77 4.24
N ASP A 84 8.45 7.92 5.16
CA ASP A 84 7.57 6.82 5.55
C ASP A 84 6.63 6.41 4.41
N GLU A 85 6.25 7.35 3.55
CA GLU A 85 5.45 7.11 2.35
C GLU A 85 6.19 6.16 1.39
N ILE A 86 7.49 6.37 1.16
CA ILE A 86 8.30 5.48 0.31
C ILE A 86 8.42 4.08 0.93
N LYS A 87 8.65 3.99 2.25
CA LYS A 87 8.70 2.71 2.95
C LYS A 87 7.37 1.94 2.87
N GLN A 88 6.23 2.66 2.91
CA GLN A 88 4.91 2.05 2.75
C GLN A 88 4.75 1.43 1.35
N VAL A 89 5.15 2.16 0.31
CA VAL A 89 5.11 1.65 -1.07
C VAL A 89 6.00 0.42 -1.24
N LEU A 90 7.21 0.42 -0.67
CA LEU A 90 8.12 -0.74 -0.72
C LEU A 90 7.52 -1.96 -0.02
N LYS A 91 6.90 -1.79 1.14
CA LYS A 91 6.18 -2.89 1.81
C LYS A 91 5.03 -3.44 0.97
N LYS A 92 4.27 -2.56 0.31
CA LYS A 92 3.22 -2.98 -0.63
C LYS A 92 3.82 -3.82 -1.76
N MET A 93 4.93 -3.37 -2.34
CA MET A 93 5.66 -4.11 -3.38
C MET A 93 6.04 -5.52 -2.91
N GLU A 94 6.62 -5.64 -1.70
CA GLU A 94 7.00 -6.94 -1.13
C GLU A 94 5.80 -7.89 -1.03
N ILE A 95 4.68 -7.42 -0.50
CA ILE A 95 3.46 -8.23 -0.38
C ILE A 95 3.00 -8.69 -1.77
N VAL A 96 2.94 -7.79 -2.74
CA VAL A 96 2.51 -8.12 -4.11
C VAL A 96 3.50 -9.09 -4.76
N LYS A 97 4.80 -8.82 -4.70
CA LYS A 97 5.87 -9.64 -5.31
C LYS A 97 5.88 -11.07 -4.74
N ASN A 98 5.79 -11.21 -3.42
CA ASN A 98 5.78 -12.51 -2.75
C ASN A 98 4.54 -13.35 -3.09
N ASN A 99 3.43 -12.70 -3.43
CA ASN A 99 2.17 -13.39 -3.75
C ASN A 99 1.95 -13.67 -5.24
N LEU A 100 2.88 -13.30 -6.13
CA LEU A 100 2.76 -13.60 -7.56
C LEU A 100 2.97 -15.09 -7.90
N SER A 101 3.81 -15.77 -7.14
CA SER A 101 4.27 -17.13 -7.44
C SER A 101 3.67 -18.19 -6.50
N GLY A 102 2.86 -17.78 -5.53
CA GLY A 102 2.27 -18.67 -4.53
C GLY A 102 0.93 -19.28 -4.96
N PRO A 103 0.34 -20.13 -4.11
CA PRO A 103 -0.96 -20.72 -4.34
C PRO A 103 -2.04 -19.64 -4.49
N ASP A 104 -3.09 -19.94 -5.25
CA ASP A 104 -4.22 -19.03 -5.39
C ASP A 104 -5.14 -19.06 -4.14
N VAL A 105 -6.11 -18.14 -4.10
CA VAL A 105 -7.07 -18.04 -2.97
C VAL A 105 -7.82 -19.35 -2.76
N ASN A 106 -8.25 -20.03 -3.82
CA ASN A 106 -9.04 -21.26 -3.69
C ASN A 106 -8.19 -22.41 -3.16
N GLU A 107 -6.94 -22.51 -3.61
CA GLU A 107 -6.01 -23.51 -3.10
C GLU A 107 -5.71 -23.30 -1.60
N LEU A 108 -5.48 -22.05 -1.19
CA LEU A 108 -5.26 -21.71 0.22
C LEU A 108 -6.49 -21.94 1.08
N LEU A 109 -7.70 -21.66 0.58
CA LEU A 109 -8.96 -21.98 1.27
C LEU A 109 -9.10 -23.47 1.47
N GLY A 110 -8.86 -24.30 0.43
CA GLY A 110 -8.92 -25.76 0.54
C GLY A 110 -7.91 -26.33 1.56
N LYS A 111 -6.69 -25.78 1.60
CA LYS A 111 -5.71 -26.14 2.64
C LYS A 111 -6.17 -25.72 4.04
N LEU A 112 -6.73 -24.53 4.17
CA LEU A 112 -7.21 -24.03 5.47
C LEU A 112 -8.44 -24.80 5.97
N GLU A 113 -9.31 -25.32 5.08
CA GLU A 113 -10.39 -26.23 5.46
C GLU A 113 -9.86 -27.54 6.06
N SER A 114 -8.76 -28.05 5.52
CA SER A 114 -8.11 -29.26 6.03
C SER A 114 -7.33 -29.02 7.32
N GLU A 115 -6.78 -27.83 7.48
CA GLU A 115 -5.94 -27.43 8.61
C GLU A 115 -6.42 -26.11 9.25
N PRO A 116 -7.65 -26.08 9.86
CA PRO A 116 -8.28 -24.82 10.30
C PRO A 116 -7.57 -24.10 11.48
N ALA A 117 -6.62 -24.76 12.11
CA ALA A 117 -5.80 -24.20 13.17
C ALA A 117 -4.42 -23.70 12.70
N ASN A 118 -4.08 -23.91 11.42
CA ASN A 118 -2.79 -23.52 10.86
C ASN A 118 -2.73 -22.01 10.65
N ILE A 119 -2.06 -21.33 11.57
CA ILE A 119 -1.96 -19.86 11.54
C ILE A 119 -1.13 -19.37 10.35
N ASP A 120 -0.16 -20.13 9.89
CA ASP A 120 0.70 -19.71 8.79
C ASP A 120 -0.10 -19.68 7.47
N LEU A 121 -1.04 -20.62 7.27
CA LEU A 121 -2.02 -20.56 6.16
C LEU A 121 -2.97 -19.36 6.28
N VAL A 122 -3.38 -18.99 7.50
CA VAL A 122 -4.21 -17.80 7.71
C VAL A 122 -3.46 -16.53 7.31
N LEU A 123 -2.19 -16.43 7.66
CA LEU A 123 -1.35 -15.28 7.30
C LEU A 123 -1.12 -15.24 5.79
N GLU A 124 -0.77 -16.36 5.17
CA GLU A 124 -0.56 -16.48 3.72
C GLU A 124 -1.83 -16.12 2.93
N LEU A 125 -2.99 -16.64 3.33
CA LEU A 125 -4.26 -16.28 2.69
C LEU A 125 -4.62 -14.81 2.90
N SER A 126 -4.30 -14.22 4.06
CA SER A 126 -4.52 -12.80 4.28
C SER A 126 -3.61 -11.92 3.40
N ASP A 127 -2.36 -12.33 3.18
CA ASP A 127 -1.45 -11.66 2.24
C ASP A 127 -1.97 -11.76 0.80
N LYS A 128 -2.53 -12.93 0.44
CA LYS A 128 -3.12 -13.14 -0.89
C LYS A 128 -4.32 -12.21 -1.11
N TYR A 129 -5.25 -12.15 -0.16
CA TYR A 129 -6.37 -11.19 -0.21
C TYR A 129 -5.87 -9.75 -0.31
N PHE A 130 -4.83 -9.40 0.45
CA PHE A 130 -4.25 -8.06 0.41
C PHE A 130 -3.67 -7.75 -0.98
N SER A 131 -2.96 -8.69 -1.59
CA SER A 131 -2.34 -8.52 -2.92
C SER A 131 -3.34 -8.33 -4.06
N ILE A 132 -4.56 -8.83 -3.91
CA ILE A 132 -5.67 -8.66 -4.88
C ILE A 132 -6.64 -7.56 -4.46
N LYS A 133 -6.27 -6.73 -3.48
CA LYS A 133 -7.04 -5.58 -2.95
C LYS A 133 -8.33 -5.95 -2.21
N GLU A 134 -8.53 -7.20 -1.87
CA GLU A 134 -9.63 -7.69 -1.04
C GLU A 134 -9.29 -7.52 0.46
N TYR A 135 -8.99 -6.27 0.84
CA TYR A 135 -8.44 -5.93 2.17
C TYR A 135 -9.34 -6.35 3.31
N GLU A 136 -10.65 -6.18 3.17
CA GLU A 136 -11.62 -6.51 4.22
C GLU A 136 -11.68 -8.01 4.47
N LEU A 137 -11.61 -8.84 3.41
CA LEU A 137 -11.59 -10.30 3.55
C LEU A 137 -10.33 -10.75 4.30
N GLY A 138 -9.17 -10.19 3.98
CA GLY A 138 -7.92 -10.48 4.68
C GLY A 138 -7.98 -10.07 6.15
N MET A 139 -8.50 -8.87 6.45
CA MET A 139 -8.63 -8.36 7.80
C MET A 139 -9.65 -9.15 8.64
N ASP A 140 -10.79 -9.53 8.09
CA ASP A 140 -11.79 -10.33 8.79
C ASP A 140 -11.26 -11.74 9.10
N LEU A 141 -10.51 -12.35 8.16
CA LEU A 141 -9.83 -13.62 8.37
C LEU A 141 -8.85 -13.53 9.56
N LEU A 142 -8.04 -12.47 9.63
CA LEU A 142 -7.12 -12.22 10.72
C LEU A 142 -7.86 -12.05 12.05
N LEU A 143 -8.88 -11.18 12.11
CA LEU A 143 -9.66 -10.95 13.34
C LEU A 143 -10.30 -12.22 13.87
N LYS A 144 -10.86 -13.07 13.00
CA LYS A 144 -11.46 -14.37 13.38
C LYS A 144 -10.42 -15.28 14.07
N ASN A 145 -9.15 -15.19 13.68
CA ASN A 145 -8.09 -16.03 14.22
C ASN A 145 -7.28 -15.35 15.35
N TYR A 146 -7.59 -14.10 15.69
CA TYR A 146 -6.91 -13.35 16.74
C TYR A 146 -6.92 -14.07 18.11
N PRO A 147 -8.06 -14.64 18.61
CA PRO A 147 -8.07 -15.30 19.92
C PRO A 147 -7.10 -16.48 20.03
N LYS A 148 -6.79 -17.14 18.91
CA LYS A 148 -5.92 -18.31 18.84
C LYS A 148 -4.44 -17.95 18.71
N ASN A 149 -4.11 -16.79 18.14
CA ASN A 149 -2.72 -16.39 17.87
C ASN A 149 -2.54 -14.87 17.89
N LYS A 150 -2.64 -14.29 19.08
CA LYS A 150 -2.71 -12.84 19.29
C LYS A 150 -1.55 -12.08 18.66
N ASP A 151 -0.31 -12.52 18.90
CA ASP A 151 0.88 -11.78 18.46
C ASP A 151 1.07 -11.80 16.94
N LYS A 152 0.99 -12.99 16.32
CA LYS A 152 1.16 -13.11 14.87
C LYS A 152 0.08 -12.31 14.11
N VAL A 153 -1.19 -12.44 14.53
CA VAL A 153 -2.31 -11.74 13.91
C VAL A 153 -2.20 -10.23 14.11
N LYS A 154 -1.91 -9.77 15.34
CA LYS A 154 -1.71 -8.35 15.61
C LYS A 154 -0.60 -7.76 14.74
N ASN A 155 0.55 -8.44 14.66
CA ASN A 155 1.68 -7.97 13.87
C ASN A 155 1.31 -7.86 12.39
N LYS A 156 0.62 -8.86 11.82
CA LYS A 156 0.17 -8.83 10.43
C LYS A 156 -0.84 -7.71 10.17
N MET A 157 -1.80 -7.50 11.08
CA MET A 157 -2.74 -6.38 10.94
C MET A 157 -2.05 -5.02 11.02
N VAL A 158 -1.06 -4.86 11.91
CA VAL A 158 -0.26 -3.61 12.00
C VAL A 158 0.56 -3.38 10.72
N GLU A 159 1.09 -4.44 10.13
CA GLU A 159 1.76 -4.38 8.83
C GLU A 159 0.82 -3.83 7.75
N PHE A 160 -0.39 -4.40 7.62
CA PHE A 160 -1.40 -3.94 6.66
C PHE A 160 -1.84 -2.49 6.92
N PHE A 161 -2.05 -2.10 8.18
CA PHE A 161 -2.34 -0.71 8.53
C PHE A 161 -1.21 0.24 8.12
N SER A 162 0.04 -0.21 8.22
CA SER A 162 1.20 0.58 7.80
C SER A 162 1.24 0.77 6.27
N VAL A 163 0.80 -0.22 5.50
CA VAL A 163 0.77 -0.16 4.03
C VAL A 163 -0.39 0.67 3.51
N LEU A 164 -1.59 0.48 4.07
CA LEU A 164 -2.79 1.24 3.66
C LEU A 164 -2.73 2.72 4.11
N GLY A 165 -2.01 2.98 5.20
CA GLY A 165 -1.92 4.32 5.78
C GLY A 165 -2.98 4.63 6.84
N ASN A 166 -2.73 5.68 7.63
CA ASN A 166 -3.55 6.01 8.80
C ASN A 166 -4.92 6.62 8.46
N THR A 167 -5.05 7.20 7.28
CA THR A 167 -6.27 7.88 6.81
C THR A 167 -7.18 6.96 5.99
N ASP A 168 -6.70 5.75 5.67
CA ASP A 168 -7.47 4.77 4.93
C ASP A 168 -8.65 4.25 5.76
N GLN A 169 -9.82 4.10 5.12
CA GLN A 169 -11.06 3.74 5.81
C GLN A 169 -11.03 2.31 6.36
N VAL A 170 -10.38 1.38 5.67
CA VAL A 170 -10.18 0.00 6.15
C VAL A 170 -9.29 0.03 7.40
N THR A 171 -8.20 0.79 7.38
CA THR A 171 -7.32 0.97 8.54
C THR A 171 -8.07 1.50 9.75
N ILE A 172 -8.86 2.56 9.58
CA ILE A 172 -9.62 3.18 10.67
C ILE A 172 -10.61 2.17 11.28
N ASN A 173 -11.36 1.49 10.43
CA ASN A 173 -12.39 0.53 10.85
C ASN A 173 -11.78 -0.67 11.59
N TYR A 174 -10.72 -1.25 11.02
CA TYR A 174 -10.13 -2.47 11.58
C TYR A 174 -9.24 -2.22 12.80
N ARG A 175 -8.63 -1.06 12.95
CA ARG A 175 -8.01 -0.65 14.23
C ARG A 175 -9.02 -0.61 15.36
N LYS A 176 -10.22 -0.09 15.11
CA LYS A 176 -11.29 -0.07 16.10
C LYS A 176 -11.75 -1.48 16.47
N LYS A 177 -12.00 -2.36 15.49
CA LYS A 177 -12.36 -3.77 15.70
C LYS A 177 -11.29 -4.51 16.50
N LEU A 178 -10.01 -4.36 16.11
CA LEU A 178 -8.90 -5.00 16.80
C LEU A 178 -8.80 -4.53 18.27
N SER A 179 -8.89 -3.23 18.50
CA SER A 179 -8.88 -2.66 19.86
C SER A 179 -10.01 -3.24 20.72
N GLN A 180 -11.22 -3.35 20.19
CA GLN A 180 -12.36 -3.94 20.91
C GLN A 180 -12.08 -5.38 21.34
N ILE A 181 -11.50 -6.20 20.46
CA ILE A 181 -11.18 -7.61 20.77
C ILE A 181 -10.00 -7.73 21.76
N MET A 182 -9.05 -6.78 21.72
CA MET A 182 -7.90 -6.80 22.63
C MET A 182 -8.27 -6.48 24.08
N PHE A 183 -9.33 -5.69 24.29
CA PHE A 183 -9.75 -5.22 25.62
C PHE A 183 -11.09 -5.83 26.09
N SER A 184 -11.64 -6.79 25.37
CA SER A 184 -12.77 -7.64 25.81
C SER A 184 -12.27 -8.89 26.52
#